data_24af695add2a7ef180102941b54ed28d
#
_entry.id   24af695add2a7ef180102941b54ed28d
#
_cell.length_a   1.000
_cell.length_b   1.000
_cell.length_c   1.000
_cell.angle_alpha   90.00
_cell.angle_beta   90.00
_cell.angle_gamma   90.00
#
_symmetry.space_group_name_H-M   'P 1'
#
loop_
_entity.id
_entity.type
_entity.pdbx_description
1 polymer ?
#
loop_
_entity_poly.entity_id
_entity_poly.type
_entity_poly.pdbx_seq_one_letter_code
_entity_poly.pdbx_strand_id
1 'polypeptide(L)'
;MSRPPIKRVAVIGAGPAGAIAIDALAQEKTFNIIRVFERREEAGGCWIGDKARPPTLTNFPSLANRTADTLLPIPPKLPAQTPKSDRPRFTESSVYPYLETNVDHLPMSFSQEPIPADKTDKSIALHGPETPFRHWTVMQRYIKSLIERNNYEDLVSYNTTVELAEKVGTEWKLVLRKEGKEKDYWWTEYFDAVVVASGHYWVPYIPAIDGLDEFEKGRPGSVIHSKHFRGRGYFKNKRVVVVGASVSAADIAYDLAHSKTADLPVHTITIGHAANGYFGGGAFEHPRIQQHPSIKSVCPKTRTVHLADGKSILNVDSIIFGTGYTWTMPFLPNVEIRNNRVPELYQHVVYQRDPTLLFVGAVGAGLTFKIFEWQAVLAARVLAGRANLPSVEVMKEWEEKRIKARGDGVKFTLVFPDFEEYFEDVRRLAGEPENGVGRRLPKFQREWFRAFMDGHELRKDMWRRLNKEAREEEEQREKGAVKAKL
;
A
#
# COMPACT_ATOMS: atom_id res chain seq x y z
N MET A 1 -24.74 22.98 -21.37
CA MET A 1 -25.12 23.55 -20.06
C MET A 1 -23.89 23.46 -19.15
N SER A 2 -23.51 24.57 -18.49
CA SER A 2 -22.41 24.57 -17.52
C SER A 2 -22.80 23.68 -16.33
N ARG A 3 -21.88 22.87 -15.84
CA ARG A 3 -22.06 22.03 -14.65
C ARG A 3 -22.38 22.95 -13.45
N PRO A 4 -23.32 22.58 -12.57
CA PRO A 4 -23.53 23.32 -11.33
C PRO A 4 -22.25 23.31 -10.47
N PRO A 5 -22.01 24.37 -9.69
CA PRO A 5 -20.81 24.45 -8.86
C PRO A 5 -20.81 23.35 -7.80
N ILE A 6 -19.67 22.69 -7.63
CA ILE A 6 -19.45 21.67 -6.58
C ILE A 6 -19.36 22.38 -5.23
N LYS A 7 -20.19 21.96 -4.26
CA LYS A 7 -20.25 22.53 -2.90
C LYS A 7 -20.06 21.48 -1.81
N ARG A 8 -20.41 20.22 -2.09
CA ARG A 8 -20.33 19.11 -1.13
C ARG A 8 -19.40 18.03 -1.67
N VAL A 9 -18.33 17.76 -0.97
CA VAL A 9 -17.31 16.79 -1.36
C VAL A 9 -17.16 15.70 -0.30
N ALA A 10 -17.24 14.44 -0.74
CA ALA A 10 -16.89 13.31 0.09
C ALA A 10 -15.46 12.83 -0.22
N VAL A 11 -14.67 12.53 0.81
CA VAL A 11 -13.35 11.90 0.72
C VAL A 11 -13.44 10.51 1.34
N ILE A 12 -12.98 9.50 0.64
CA ILE A 12 -13.01 8.10 1.11
C ILE A 12 -11.62 7.67 1.55
N GLY A 13 -11.39 7.58 2.87
CA GLY A 13 -10.13 7.23 3.52
C GLY A 13 -9.41 8.42 4.15
N ALA A 14 -8.80 8.22 5.32
CA ALA A 14 -7.98 9.17 6.06
C ALA A 14 -6.53 8.68 6.25
N GLY A 15 -6.01 7.94 5.27
CA GLY A 15 -4.58 7.64 5.13
C GLY A 15 -3.81 8.86 4.60
N PRO A 16 -2.53 8.70 4.20
CA PRO A 16 -1.71 9.81 3.69
C PRO A 16 -2.36 10.57 2.52
N ALA A 17 -2.98 9.84 1.59
CA ALA A 17 -3.68 10.42 0.44
C ALA A 17 -4.91 11.25 0.88
N GLY A 18 -5.69 10.73 1.84
CA GLY A 18 -6.85 11.44 2.40
C GLY A 18 -6.44 12.67 3.19
N ALA A 19 -5.41 12.57 4.03
CA ALA A 19 -4.91 13.69 4.83
C ALA A 19 -4.52 14.89 3.97
N ILE A 20 -3.82 14.67 2.87
CA ILE A 20 -3.44 15.77 1.96
C ILE A 20 -4.60 16.22 1.08
N ALA A 21 -5.54 15.32 0.75
CA ALA A 21 -6.75 15.70 0.00
C ALA A 21 -7.65 16.64 0.82
N ILE A 22 -7.81 16.39 2.13
CA ILE A 22 -8.54 17.30 3.03
C ILE A 22 -7.93 18.69 3.01
N ASP A 23 -6.62 18.79 3.17
CA ASP A 23 -5.93 20.08 3.17
C ASP A 23 -6.07 20.81 1.83
N ALA A 24 -5.86 20.11 0.73
CA ALA A 24 -6.02 20.69 -0.61
C ALA A 24 -7.44 21.21 -0.85
N LEU A 25 -8.46 20.45 -0.47
CA LEU A 25 -9.87 20.86 -0.60
C LEU A 25 -10.21 22.05 0.30
N ALA A 26 -9.79 22.02 1.57
CA ALA A 26 -10.08 23.09 2.53
C ALA A 26 -9.44 24.41 2.13
N GLN A 27 -8.22 24.39 1.58
CA GLN A 27 -7.52 25.60 1.11
C GLN A 27 -8.19 26.25 -0.10
N GLU A 28 -9.01 25.54 -0.89
CA GLU A 28 -9.75 26.12 -2.01
C GLU A 28 -10.86 27.09 -1.55
N LYS A 29 -11.32 27.00 -0.29
CA LYS A 29 -12.32 27.92 0.34
C LYS A 29 -13.61 28.08 -0.48
N THR A 30 -13.98 27.07 -1.26
CA THR A 30 -15.16 27.10 -2.15
C THR A 30 -16.22 26.06 -1.81
N PHE A 31 -15.85 25.04 -1.02
CA PHE A 31 -16.73 23.96 -0.63
C PHE A 31 -17.44 24.29 0.68
N ASN A 32 -18.76 24.08 0.72
CA ASN A 32 -19.56 24.28 1.93
C ASN A 32 -19.46 23.09 2.88
N ILE A 33 -19.29 21.87 2.32
CA ILE A 33 -19.21 20.63 3.06
C ILE A 33 -18.06 19.81 2.51
N ILE A 34 -17.14 19.42 3.38
CA ILE A 34 -16.15 18.40 3.16
C ILE A 34 -16.38 17.34 4.23
N ARG A 35 -16.65 16.09 3.84
CA ARG A 35 -16.81 14.96 4.75
C ARG A 35 -15.81 13.89 4.38
N VAL A 36 -15.19 13.30 5.39
CA VAL A 36 -14.21 12.23 5.23
C VAL A 36 -14.72 10.98 5.94
N PHE A 37 -14.68 9.85 5.26
CA PHE A 37 -15.14 8.58 5.82
C PHE A 37 -13.94 7.64 5.95
N GLU A 38 -13.58 7.32 7.21
CA GLU A 38 -12.49 6.42 7.53
C GLU A 38 -13.04 5.17 8.24
N ARG A 39 -12.74 4.00 7.68
CA ARG A 39 -13.26 2.73 8.23
C ARG A 39 -12.56 2.28 9.50
N ARG A 40 -11.37 2.80 9.81
CA ARG A 40 -10.63 2.52 11.03
C ARG A 40 -10.98 3.53 12.14
N GLU A 41 -10.50 3.23 13.34
CA GLU A 41 -10.75 4.06 14.54
C GLU A 41 -9.93 5.36 14.57
N GLU A 42 -8.89 5.46 13.70
CA GLU A 42 -8.00 6.63 13.64
C GLU A 42 -7.43 6.84 12.22
N ALA A 43 -6.91 8.04 11.98
CA ALA A 43 -6.24 8.40 10.74
C ALA A 43 -4.82 7.81 10.67
N GLY A 44 -4.33 7.53 9.45
CA GLY A 44 -2.98 7.01 9.21
C GLY A 44 -2.90 5.92 8.15
N GLY A 45 -4.03 5.31 7.79
CA GLY A 45 -4.10 4.29 6.75
C GLY A 45 -3.21 3.08 7.06
N CYS A 46 -2.33 2.69 6.12
CA CYS A 46 -1.44 1.55 6.30
C CYS A 46 -0.32 1.76 7.35
N TRP A 47 -0.15 2.97 7.87
CA TRP A 47 0.84 3.30 8.91
C TRP A 47 0.30 3.16 10.33
N ILE A 48 -0.93 2.70 10.53
CA ILE A 48 -1.49 2.45 11.86
C ILE A 48 -1.06 1.07 12.34
N GLY A 49 -0.41 0.98 13.50
CA GLY A 49 -0.06 -0.30 14.12
C GLY A 49 -1.28 -0.99 14.71
N ASP A 50 -1.47 -2.28 14.41
CA ASP A 50 -2.57 -3.05 14.98
C ASP A 50 -2.26 -3.49 16.41
N LYS A 51 -3.24 -3.33 17.31
CA LYS A 51 -3.16 -3.79 18.71
C LYS A 51 -3.35 -5.30 18.83
N ALA A 52 -4.14 -5.89 17.94
CA ALA A 52 -4.44 -7.32 17.91
C ALA A 52 -3.65 -8.04 16.83
N ARG A 53 -3.48 -9.35 17.02
CA ARG A 53 -2.94 -10.21 15.97
C ARG A 53 -3.93 -10.28 14.80
N PRO A 54 -3.45 -10.19 13.54
CA PRO A 54 -4.34 -10.31 12.38
C PRO A 54 -5.01 -11.70 12.37
N PRO A 55 -6.23 -11.79 11.83
CA PRO A 55 -6.92 -13.07 11.68
C PRO A 55 -6.15 -14.00 10.74
N THR A 56 -6.35 -15.29 10.89
CA THR A 56 -5.84 -16.27 9.93
C THR A 56 -6.50 -16.07 8.57
N LEU A 57 -5.73 -16.25 7.52
CA LEU A 57 -6.27 -16.18 6.16
C LEU A 57 -7.12 -17.42 5.87
N THR A 58 -8.24 -17.18 5.23
CA THR A 58 -9.18 -18.21 4.78
C THR A 58 -9.57 -17.95 3.33
N ASN A 59 -10.20 -18.92 2.68
CA ASN A 59 -10.72 -18.78 1.32
C ASN A 59 -9.62 -18.37 0.30
N PHE A 60 -8.54 -19.16 0.25
CA PHE A 60 -7.44 -18.94 -0.69
C PHE A 60 -7.86 -18.88 -2.16
N PRO A 61 -8.88 -19.65 -2.63
CA PRO A 61 -9.39 -19.50 -3.99
C PRO A 61 -9.88 -18.08 -4.30
N SER A 62 -10.58 -17.43 -3.38
CA SER A 62 -11.03 -16.03 -3.59
C SER A 62 -9.87 -15.04 -3.58
N LEU A 63 -8.83 -15.27 -2.77
CA LEU A 63 -7.61 -14.45 -2.77
C LEU A 63 -6.86 -14.60 -4.11
N ALA A 64 -6.74 -15.81 -4.63
CA ALA A 64 -6.11 -16.09 -5.92
C ALA A 64 -6.87 -15.50 -7.11
N ASN A 65 -8.20 -15.61 -7.08
CA ASN A 65 -9.08 -15.07 -8.12
C ASN A 65 -9.39 -13.58 -7.97
N ARG A 66 -8.82 -12.91 -6.94
CA ARG A 66 -9.03 -11.49 -6.66
C ARG A 66 -10.48 -11.10 -6.37
N THR A 67 -11.25 -12.01 -5.77
CA THR A 67 -12.69 -11.85 -5.46
C THR A 67 -12.97 -11.90 -3.95
N ALA A 68 -11.94 -11.78 -3.11
CA ALA A 68 -12.08 -11.92 -1.67
C ALA A 68 -12.80 -10.74 -0.98
N ASP A 69 -12.72 -9.54 -1.55
CA ASP A 69 -13.33 -8.32 -1.01
C ASP A 69 -14.73 -8.14 -1.60
N THR A 70 -15.74 -8.62 -0.89
CA THR A 70 -17.14 -8.61 -1.33
C THR A 70 -17.95 -7.54 -0.61
N LEU A 71 -18.96 -6.98 -1.29
CA LEU A 71 -19.95 -6.09 -0.68
C LEU A 71 -20.70 -6.78 0.45
N LEU A 72 -21.02 -6.02 1.49
CA LEU A 72 -22.02 -6.42 2.47
C LEU A 72 -23.43 -6.19 1.91
N PRO A 73 -24.42 -7.03 2.26
CA PRO A 73 -25.81 -6.77 1.91
C PRO A 73 -26.27 -5.45 2.52
N ILE A 74 -26.70 -4.52 1.68
CA ILE A 74 -27.24 -3.24 2.12
C ILE A 74 -28.68 -3.45 2.57
N PRO A 75 -29.09 -2.95 3.77
CA PRO A 75 -30.47 -3.02 4.20
C PRO A 75 -31.44 -2.34 3.20
N PRO A 76 -32.62 -2.94 2.91
CA PRO A 76 -33.53 -2.42 1.89
C PRO A 76 -34.14 -1.06 2.24
N LYS A 77 -34.14 -0.69 3.51
CA LYS A 77 -34.59 0.62 4.01
C LYS A 77 -33.49 1.24 4.87
N LEU A 78 -33.22 2.51 4.67
CA LEU A 78 -32.24 3.29 5.42
C LEU A 78 -32.93 4.53 6.03
N PRO A 79 -32.53 5.00 7.24
CA PRO A 79 -31.47 4.41 8.08
C PRO A 79 -31.90 3.07 8.70
N ALA A 80 -30.91 2.23 9.04
CA ALA A 80 -31.13 0.91 9.61
C ALA A 80 -30.06 0.51 10.63
N GLN A 81 -30.36 -0.48 11.46
CA GLN A 81 -29.39 -1.18 12.27
C GLN A 81 -29.35 -2.66 11.86
N THR A 82 -28.15 -3.22 11.76
CA THR A 82 -27.94 -4.66 11.53
C THR A 82 -27.07 -5.25 12.63
N PRO A 83 -27.08 -6.57 12.84
CA PRO A 83 -26.02 -7.20 13.62
C PRO A 83 -24.64 -6.85 13.04
N LYS A 84 -23.62 -6.81 13.91
CA LYS A 84 -22.26 -6.59 13.47
C LYS A 84 -21.83 -7.67 12.48
N SER A 85 -21.19 -7.26 11.38
CA SER A 85 -20.66 -8.20 10.40
C SER A 85 -19.38 -8.86 10.91
N ASP A 86 -19.27 -10.18 10.72
CA ASP A 86 -18.07 -10.98 10.98
C ASP A 86 -17.19 -11.19 9.73
N ARG A 87 -17.60 -10.66 8.58
CA ARG A 87 -16.86 -10.80 7.33
C ARG A 87 -15.50 -10.13 7.41
N PRO A 88 -14.42 -10.77 6.88
CA PRO A 88 -13.12 -10.15 6.75
C PRO A 88 -13.22 -8.85 5.94
N ARG A 89 -12.73 -7.74 6.51
CA ARG A 89 -12.73 -6.41 5.85
C ARG A 89 -11.34 -5.97 5.44
N PHE A 90 -10.32 -6.77 5.69
CA PHE A 90 -8.92 -6.48 5.39
C PHE A 90 -8.45 -5.12 5.92
N THR A 91 -8.94 -4.76 7.13
CA THR A 91 -8.64 -3.45 7.75
C THR A 91 -7.31 -3.43 8.51
N GLU A 92 -6.74 -4.59 8.83
CA GLU A 92 -5.45 -4.72 9.48
C GLU A 92 -4.31 -4.12 8.62
N SER A 93 -3.31 -3.59 9.28
CA SER A 93 -2.14 -3.01 8.61
C SER A 93 -1.04 -4.04 8.31
N SER A 94 0.00 -3.59 7.60
CA SER A 94 1.23 -4.36 7.37
C SER A 94 2.36 -4.01 8.34
N VAL A 95 2.08 -3.22 9.38
CA VAL A 95 3.07 -2.76 10.35
C VAL A 95 3.47 -3.88 11.30
N TYR A 96 4.76 -3.98 11.58
CA TYR A 96 5.33 -4.81 12.64
C TYR A 96 6.25 -3.96 13.54
N PRO A 97 6.54 -4.39 14.80
CA PRO A 97 7.07 -3.51 15.85
C PRO A 97 8.32 -2.68 15.50
N TYR A 98 9.17 -3.22 14.64
CA TYR A 98 10.44 -2.58 14.26
C TYR A 98 10.50 -2.21 12.77
N LEU A 99 9.34 -2.00 12.14
CA LEU A 99 9.26 -1.54 10.75
C LEU A 99 9.79 -0.12 10.62
N GLU A 100 10.63 0.11 9.63
CA GLU A 100 11.12 1.42 9.22
C GLU A 100 10.75 1.69 7.76
N THR A 101 10.73 2.96 7.37
CA THR A 101 10.58 3.33 5.96
C THR A 101 11.73 2.75 5.16
N ASN A 102 11.48 2.45 3.92
CA ASN A 102 12.48 1.99 2.96
C ASN A 102 12.78 3.04 1.87
N VAL A 103 12.26 4.23 2.07
CA VAL A 103 12.48 5.42 1.25
C VAL A 103 12.91 6.55 2.18
N ASP A 104 13.78 7.42 1.69
CA ASP A 104 14.24 8.62 2.39
C ASP A 104 13.05 9.52 2.79
N HIS A 105 13.13 10.14 3.96
CA HIS A 105 12.09 11.01 4.50
C HIS A 105 11.84 12.25 3.63
N LEU A 106 12.84 12.76 2.93
CA LEU A 106 12.71 13.94 2.07
C LEU A 106 11.74 13.71 0.90
N PRO A 107 11.90 12.66 0.05
CA PRO A 107 10.92 12.34 -0.97
C PRO A 107 9.58 11.83 -0.42
N MET A 108 9.54 11.31 0.81
CA MET A 108 8.29 10.90 1.45
C MET A 108 7.49 12.05 2.07
N SER A 109 8.11 13.19 2.42
CA SER A 109 7.39 14.33 3.02
C SER A 109 6.49 15.03 2.00
N PHE A 110 5.40 15.63 2.45
CA PHE A 110 4.70 16.64 1.65
C PHE A 110 5.57 17.90 1.52
N SER A 111 5.31 18.72 0.51
CA SER A 111 6.22 19.83 0.15
C SER A 111 6.35 20.91 1.22
N GLN A 112 5.30 21.10 2.03
CA GLN A 112 5.23 22.12 3.07
C GLN A 112 5.31 21.55 4.49
N GLU A 113 5.30 20.24 4.63
CA GLU A 113 5.31 19.53 5.91
C GLU A 113 6.44 18.51 5.95
N PRO A 114 7.59 18.86 6.55
CA PRO A 114 8.68 17.91 6.69
C PRO A 114 8.33 16.79 7.69
N ILE A 115 8.77 15.58 7.39
CA ILE A 115 8.68 14.46 8.33
C ILE A 115 9.66 14.70 9.48
N PRO A 116 9.27 14.45 10.76
CA PRO A 116 10.14 14.58 11.91
C PRO A 116 11.45 13.80 11.77
N ALA A 117 12.53 14.34 12.35
CA ALA A 117 13.88 13.81 12.22
C ALA A 117 14.20 12.62 13.14
N ASP A 118 13.23 12.15 13.94
CA ASP A 118 13.44 11.07 14.93
C ASP A 118 14.00 9.80 14.25
N LYS A 119 15.12 9.31 14.75
CA LYS A 119 15.82 8.13 14.27
C LYS A 119 15.86 7.07 15.38
N THR A 120 15.84 5.80 15.02
CA THR A 120 16.01 4.69 15.98
C THR A 120 17.48 4.27 16.06
N ASP A 121 17.89 3.70 17.20
CA ASP A 121 19.22 3.11 17.35
C ASP A 121 19.48 2.02 16.32
N LYS A 122 18.42 1.24 15.98
CA LYS A 122 18.49 0.22 14.93
C LYS A 122 18.82 0.84 13.57
N SER A 123 18.14 1.91 13.19
CA SER A 123 18.37 2.59 11.92
C SER A 123 19.79 3.15 11.84
N ILE A 124 20.24 3.78 12.95
CA ILE A 124 21.60 4.31 13.08
C ILE A 124 22.63 3.19 12.96
N ALA A 125 22.43 2.06 13.63
CA ALA A 125 23.35 0.92 13.57
C ALA A 125 23.45 0.31 12.17
N LEU A 126 22.33 0.27 11.43
CA LEU A 126 22.28 -0.31 10.09
C LEU A 126 22.82 0.63 9.00
N HIS A 127 22.54 1.94 9.10
CA HIS A 127 22.73 2.90 8.02
C HIS A 127 23.59 4.12 8.39
N GLY A 128 24.08 4.20 9.64
CA GLY A 128 24.85 5.32 10.15
C GLY A 128 23.99 6.44 10.76
N PRO A 129 24.65 7.43 11.42
CA PRO A 129 23.98 8.49 12.18
C PRO A 129 23.09 9.40 11.31
N GLU A 130 23.39 9.52 10.02
CA GLU A 130 22.62 10.32 9.06
C GLU A 130 21.54 9.50 8.33
N THR A 131 21.13 8.35 8.87
CA THR A 131 20.09 7.51 8.28
C THR A 131 18.85 8.31 7.88
N PRO A 132 18.36 8.15 6.63
CA PRO A 132 17.18 8.86 6.16
C PRO A 132 15.88 8.16 6.54
N PHE A 133 15.95 6.95 7.06
CA PHE A 133 14.78 6.12 7.35
C PHE A 133 14.15 6.47 8.69
N ARG A 134 12.82 6.28 8.78
CA ARG A 134 12.01 6.61 9.96
C ARG A 134 11.22 5.41 10.43
N HIS A 135 11.10 5.27 11.73
CA HIS A 135 10.23 4.25 12.31
C HIS A 135 8.75 4.51 11.95
N TRP A 136 7.96 3.47 11.79
CA TRP A 136 6.56 3.59 11.40
C TRP A 136 5.72 4.49 12.32
N THR A 137 6.05 4.58 13.61
CA THR A 137 5.35 5.47 14.55
C THR A 137 5.58 6.95 14.26
N VAL A 138 6.72 7.31 13.67
CA VAL A 138 6.97 8.67 13.17
C VAL A 138 6.02 8.98 12.02
N MET A 139 5.84 8.03 11.11
CA MET A 139 4.93 8.18 9.97
C MET A 139 3.47 8.26 10.43
N GLN A 140 3.06 7.44 11.39
CA GLN A 140 1.71 7.49 11.98
C GLN A 140 1.45 8.87 12.60
N ARG A 141 2.35 9.36 13.48
CA ARG A 141 2.22 10.69 14.09
C ARG A 141 2.20 11.81 13.06
N TYR A 142 3.04 11.71 12.04
CA TYR A 142 3.10 12.67 10.95
C TYR A 142 1.76 12.78 10.21
N ILE A 143 1.17 11.66 9.80
CA ILE A 143 -0.12 11.67 9.10
C ILE A 143 -1.24 12.16 10.02
N LYS A 144 -1.24 11.72 11.29
CA LYS A 144 -2.23 12.12 12.28
C LYS A 144 -2.19 13.63 12.52
N SER A 145 -1.01 14.22 12.66
CA SER A 145 -0.85 15.67 12.85
C SER A 145 -1.39 16.51 11.67
N LEU A 146 -1.39 15.95 10.46
CA LEU A 146 -1.97 16.61 9.28
C LEU A 146 -3.50 16.67 9.34
N ILE A 147 -4.13 15.69 9.97
CA ILE A 147 -5.58 15.65 10.17
C ILE A 147 -5.99 16.51 11.38
N GLU A 148 -5.19 16.51 12.46
CA GLU A 148 -5.50 17.26 13.68
C GLU A 148 -5.36 18.78 13.50
N ARG A 149 -4.48 19.22 12.60
CA ARG A 149 -4.29 20.67 12.33
C ARG A 149 -5.53 21.29 11.71
N ASN A 150 -5.71 22.57 11.93
CA ASN A 150 -6.80 23.37 11.35
C ASN A 150 -8.22 22.82 11.60
N ASN A 151 -8.39 21.99 12.65
CA ASN A 151 -9.65 21.30 12.99
C ASN A 151 -10.15 20.35 11.89
N TYR A 152 -9.27 19.80 11.06
CA TYR A 152 -9.69 18.86 10.01
C TYR A 152 -10.22 17.55 10.58
N GLU A 153 -9.90 17.23 11.84
CA GLU A 153 -10.44 16.05 12.52
C GLU A 153 -11.97 16.08 12.63
N ASP A 154 -12.55 17.26 12.76
CA ASP A 154 -14.02 17.45 12.79
C ASP A 154 -14.69 17.07 11.46
N LEU A 155 -13.94 17.00 10.36
CA LEU A 155 -14.44 16.58 9.05
C LEU A 155 -14.48 15.06 8.91
N VAL A 156 -13.81 14.31 9.82
CA VAL A 156 -13.59 12.85 9.69
C VAL A 156 -14.59 12.06 10.50
N SER A 157 -15.29 11.16 9.85
CA SER A 157 -16.13 10.15 10.47
C SER A 157 -15.37 8.82 10.57
N TYR A 158 -14.82 8.52 11.75
CA TYR A 158 -14.12 7.27 12.02
C TYR A 158 -15.07 6.09 12.21
N ASN A 159 -14.55 4.86 12.10
CA ASN A 159 -15.31 3.62 12.13
C ASN A 159 -16.46 3.60 11.11
N THR A 160 -16.30 4.36 10.02
CA THR A 160 -17.34 4.57 9.02
C THR A 160 -16.87 4.11 7.64
N THR A 161 -17.48 3.06 7.14
CA THR A 161 -17.20 2.49 5.82
C THR A 161 -18.19 3.03 4.80
N VAL A 162 -17.69 3.46 3.64
CA VAL A 162 -18.53 3.66 2.45
C VAL A 162 -18.79 2.29 1.84
N GLU A 163 -20.02 1.81 1.91
CA GLU A 163 -20.41 0.49 1.39
C GLU A 163 -20.89 0.57 -0.06
N LEU A 164 -21.40 1.74 -0.49
CA LEU A 164 -21.77 2.00 -1.89
C LEU A 164 -21.61 3.47 -2.20
N ALA A 165 -21.07 3.79 -3.36
CA ALA A 165 -21.09 5.10 -3.96
C ALA A 165 -21.62 4.97 -5.39
N GLU A 166 -22.76 5.58 -5.66
CA GLU A 166 -23.42 5.52 -6.96
C GLU A 166 -23.89 6.90 -7.41
N LYS A 167 -23.83 7.15 -8.71
CA LYS A 167 -24.33 8.39 -9.29
C LYS A 167 -25.84 8.32 -9.46
N VAL A 168 -26.57 9.27 -8.85
CA VAL A 168 -28.02 9.42 -8.96
C VAL A 168 -28.32 10.83 -9.47
N GLY A 169 -28.68 10.94 -10.73
CA GLY A 169 -28.81 12.23 -11.38
C GLY A 169 -27.48 12.99 -11.41
N THR A 170 -27.42 14.15 -10.78
CA THR A 170 -26.20 14.99 -10.69
C THR A 170 -25.40 14.76 -9.41
N GLU A 171 -25.90 13.99 -8.45
CA GLU A 171 -25.32 13.78 -7.15
C GLU A 171 -24.72 12.38 -6.99
N TRP A 172 -23.77 12.23 -6.09
CA TRP A 172 -23.25 10.97 -5.60
C TRP A 172 -24.00 10.59 -4.32
N LYS A 173 -24.71 9.47 -4.36
CA LYS A 173 -25.34 8.86 -3.20
C LYS A 173 -24.33 7.89 -2.57
N LEU A 174 -23.98 8.12 -1.33
CA LEU A 174 -23.13 7.24 -0.52
C LEU A 174 -23.99 6.50 0.50
N VAL A 175 -23.90 5.18 0.49
CA VAL A 175 -24.41 4.34 1.58
C VAL A 175 -23.27 4.10 2.55
N LEU A 176 -23.49 4.49 3.79
CA LEU A 176 -22.52 4.53 4.86
C LEU A 176 -22.87 3.54 5.95
N ARG A 177 -21.87 2.87 6.51
CA ARG A 177 -22.02 1.97 7.65
C ARG A 177 -21.04 2.36 8.75
N LYS A 178 -21.54 2.69 9.92
CA LYS A 178 -20.73 2.91 11.11
C LYS A 178 -20.70 1.64 11.94
N GLU A 179 -19.51 1.14 12.20
CA GLU A 179 -19.32 -0.03 13.04
C GLU A 179 -19.61 0.28 14.50
N GLY A 180 -20.47 -0.53 15.11
CA GLY A 180 -20.76 -0.49 16.53
C GLY A 180 -20.17 -1.70 17.26
N LYS A 181 -20.38 -1.75 18.59
CA LYS A 181 -19.93 -2.90 19.41
C LYS A 181 -20.72 -4.17 19.10
N GLU A 182 -22.03 -4.07 19.00
CA GLU A 182 -22.95 -5.18 18.76
C GLU A 182 -23.73 -5.03 17.45
N LYS A 183 -24.03 -3.80 17.06
CA LYS A 183 -24.84 -3.47 15.89
C LYS A 183 -24.16 -2.39 15.06
N ASP A 184 -24.22 -2.55 13.76
CA ASP A 184 -23.79 -1.56 12.78
C ASP A 184 -24.95 -0.62 12.45
N TYR A 185 -24.67 0.67 12.24
CA TYR A 185 -25.65 1.68 11.86
C TYR A 185 -25.42 2.10 10.40
N TRP A 186 -26.48 2.06 9.61
CA TRP A 186 -26.47 2.35 8.17
C TRP A 186 -27.31 3.58 7.86
N TRP A 187 -26.79 4.46 6.99
CA TRP A 187 -27.52 5.63 6.48
C TRP A 187 -27.01 6.04 5.10
N THR A 188 -27.62 7.07 4.53
CA THR A 188 -27.27 7.63 3.21
C THR A 188 -26.95 9.10 3.33
N GLU A 189 -25.91 9.54 2.62
CA GLU A 189 -25.59 10.97 2.40
C GLU A 189 -25.38 11.23 0.90
N TYR A 190 -25.58 12.50 0.49
CA TYR A 190 -25.48 12.93 -0.90
C TYR A 190 -24.41 14.01 -1.06
N PHE A 191 -23.60 13.89 -2.11
CA PHE A 191 -22.50 14.80 -2.42
C PHE A 191 -22.47 15.15 -3.90
N ASP A 192 -21.85 16.30 -4.22
CA ASP A 192 -21.69 16.74 -5.60
C ASP A 192 -20.48 16.04 -6.26
N ALA A 193 -19.50 15.64 -5.44
CA ALA A 193 -18.28 14.97 -5.89
C ALA A 193 -17.73 14.00 -4.84
N VAL A 194 -16.92 13.02 -5.33
CA VAL A 194 -16.23 12.01 -4.51
C VAL A 194 -14.75 11.99 -4.86
N VAL A 195 -13.91 12.03 -3.82
CA VAL A 195 -12.45 11.82 -3.90
C VAL A 195 -12.12 10.47 -3.25
N VAL A 196 -11.65 9.53 -4.04
CA VAL A 196 -11.23 8.20 -3.59
C VAL A 196 -9.77 8.25 -3.15
N ALA A 197 -9.53 8.14 -1.86
CA ALA A 197 -8.22 8.12 -1.21
C ALA A 197 -8.03 6.86 -0.35
N SER A 198 -8.72 5.78 -0.72
CA SER A 198 -8.84 4.53 0.07
C SER A 198 -7.57 3.67 0.08
N GLY A 199 -6.58 3.97 -0.77
CA GLY A 199 -5.41 3.12 -0.98
C GLY A 199 -5.75 1.80 -1.68
N HIS A 200 -4.72 0.98 -1.95
CA HIS A 200 -4.89 -0.29 -2.67
C HIS A 200 -4.00 -1.43 -2.13
N TYR A 201 -3.46 -1.29 -0.92
CA TYR A 201 -2.64 -2.32 -0.24
C TYR A 201 -3.41 -2.96 0.93
N TRP A 202 -4.67 -3.36 0.68
CA TRP A 202 -5.55 -3.91 1.71
C TRP A 202 -5.80 -5.41 1.55
N VAL A 203 -6.18 -5.86 0.36
CA VAL A 203 -6.53 -7.26 0.10
C VAL A 203 -5.30 -8.03 -0.36
N PRO A 204 -4.83 -9.04 0.39
CA PRO A 204 -3.71 -9.88 0.01
C PRO A 204 -3.95 -10.58 -1.33
N TYR A 205 -2.89 -10.72 -2.13
CA TYR A 205 -2.89 -11.63 -3.26
C TYR A 205 -2.08 -12.88 -2.91
N ILE A 206 -2.69 -14.04 -3.01
CA ILE A 206 -2.04 -15.34 -2.84
C ILE A 206 -2.35 -16.17 -4.09
N PRO A 207 -1.36 -16.62 -4.86
CA PRO A 207 -1.60 -17.42 -6.05
C PRO A 207 -2.25 -18.76 -5.70
N ALA A 208 -3.00 -19.33 -6.65
CA ALA A 208 -3.54 -20.68 -6.50
C ALA A 208 -2.40 -21.70 -6.46
N ILE A 209 -2.35 -22.51 -5.41
CA ILE A 209 -1.38 -23.57 -5.21
C ILE A 209 -2.12 -24.79 -4.66
N ASP A 210 -1.99 -25.93 -5.35
CA ASP A 210 -2.65 -27.17 -4.95
C ASP A 210 -2.21 -27.60 -3.53
N GLY A 211 -3.17 -27.93 -2.67
CA GLY A 211 -2.95 -28.37 -1.31
C GLY A 211 -2.74 -27.26 -0.27
N LEU A 212 -2.77 -25.98 -0.67
CA LEU A 212 -2.50 -24.86 0.24
C LEU A 212 -3.59 -24.68 1.31
N ASP A 213 -4.86 -24.85 0.94
CA ASP A 213 -6.01 -24.77 1.86
C ASP A 213 -5.89 -25.82 2.99
N GLU A 214 -5.61 -27.07 2.62
CA GLU A 214 -5.45 -28.17 3.57
C GLU A 214 -4.19 -28.01 4.41
N PHE A 215 -3.14 -27.41 3.84
CA PHE A 215 -1.90 -27.12 4.56
C PHE A 215 -2.16 -26.11 5.69
N GLU A 216 -2.95 -25.06 5.43
CA GLU A 216 -3.37 -24.09 6.45
C GLU A 216 -4.34 -24.70 7.46
N LYS A 217 -5.36 -25.47 7.01
CA LYS A 217 -6.32 -26.14 7.89
C LYS A 217 -5.65 -27.11 8.86
N GLY A 218 -4.60 -27.80 8.40
CA GLY A 218 -3.83 -28.73 9.24
C GLY A 218 -3.05 -28.05 10.37
N ARG A 219 -2.68 -26.79 10.20
CA ARG A 219 -2.02 -25.94 11.21
C ARG A 219 -2.38 -24.47 10.97
N PRO A 220 -3.47 -23.96 11.56
CA PRO A 220 -3.90 -22.57 11.36
C PRO A 220 -2.81 -21.55 11.68
N GLY A 221 -2.63 -20.59 10.78
CA GLY A 221 -1.58 -19.57 10.82
C GLY A 221 -0.24 -20.02 10.26
N SER A 222 -0.19 -21.16 9.55
CA SER A 222 1.01 -21.60 8.83
C SER A 222 1.14 -20.97 7.44
N VAL A 223 0.07 -20.48 6.86
CA VAL A 223 0.06 -19.70 5.62
C VAL A 223 -0.29 -18.26 5.95
N ILE A 224 0.64 -17.34 5.72
CA ILE A 224 0.43 -15.93 5.96
C ILE A 224 0.82 -15.09 4.74
N HIS A 225 0.21 -13.93 4.61
CA HIS A 225 0.69 -12.89 3.70
C HIS A 225 1.63 -11.94 4.44
N SER A 226 2.55 -11.29 3.74
CA SER A 226 3.48 -10.29 4.31
C SER A 226 2.76 -9.18 5.07
N LYS A 227 1.53 -8.85 4.69
CA LYS A 227 0.64 -7.96 5.44
C LYS A 227 0.42 -8.40 6.89
N HIS A 228 0.41 -9.69 7.15
CA HIS A 228 0.17 -10.29 8.47
C HIS A 228 1.46 -10.62 9.24
N PHE A 229 2.61 -10.28 8.68
CA PHE A 229 3.89 -10.42 9.40
C PHE A 229 3.92 -9.46 10.59
N ARG A 230 4.16 -9.99 11.79
CA ARG A 230 4.23 -9.21 13.04
C ARG A 230 5.58 -9.36 13.73
N GLY A 231 6.63 -9.54 12.92
CA GLY A 231 8.00 -9.68 13.37
C GLY A 231 8.47 -11.13 13.45
N ARG A 232 9.77 -11.28 13.50
CA ARG A 232 10.48 -12.57 13.40
C ARG A 232 10.23 -13.53 14.57
N GLY A 233 9.86 -13.04 15.75
CA GLY A 233 9.69 -13.88 16.95
C GLY A 233 8.72 -15.04 16.78
N TYR A 234 7.69 -14.89 15.95
CA TYR A 234 6.75 -15.97 15.65
C TYR A 234 7.38 -17.15 14.89
N PHE A 235 8.48 -16.91 14.18
CA PHE A 235 9.14 -17.89 13.31
C PHE A 235 10.36 -18.55 13.97
N LYS A 236 10.54 -18.37 15.27
CA LYS A 236 11.67 -18.95 16.01
C LYS A 236 11.68 -20.48 15.82
N ASN A 237 12.82 -20.99 15.33
CA ASN A 237 13.07 -22.42 15.07
C ASN A 237 12.06 -23.06 14.09
N LYS A 238 11.40 -22.27 13.24
CA LYS A 238 10.49 -22.76 12.21
C LYS A 238 11.18 -22.81 10.85
N ARG A 239 10.91 -23.87 10.09
CA ARG A 239 11.29 -23.95 8.68
C ARG A 239 10.31 -23.12 7.85
N VAL A 240 10.83 -22.06 7.24
CA VAL A 240 10.03 -21.02 6.57
C VAL A 240 10.34 -21.00 5.08
N VAL A 241 9.26 -20.89 4.28
CA VAL A 241 9.32 -20.60 2.85
C VAL A 241 8.73 -19.21 2.62
N VAL A 242 9.49 -18.29 2.02
CA VAL A 242 9.03 -16.94 1.64
C VAL A 242 8.83 -16.88 0.15
N VAL A 243 7.63 -16.54 -0.30
CA VAL A 243 7.23 -16.51 -1.72
C VAL A 243 7.17 -15.06 -2.22
N GLY A 244 7.95 -14.74 -3.25
CA GLY A 244 7.98 -13.43 -3.88
C GLY A 244 9.39 -12.88 -4.03
N ALA A 245 9.60 -12.02 -5.03
CA ALA A 245 10.90 -11.44 -5.38
C ALA A 245 10.97 -9.92 -5.20
N SER A 246 9.97 -9.32 -4.55
CA SER A 246 9.91 -7.86 -4.34
C SER A 246 10.14 -7.48 -2.86
N VAL A 247 9.94 -6.21 -2.53
CA VAL A 247 10.33 -5.57 -1.26
C VAL A 247 9.92 -6.34 -0.02
N SER A 248 8.63 -6.68 0.11
CA SER A 248 8.13 -7.35 1.33
C SER A 248 8.74 -8.73 1.55
N ALA A 249 8.88 -9.52 0.47
CA ALA A 249 9.53 -10.83 0.55
C ALA A 249 11.01 -10.70 0.89
N ALA A 250 11.71 -9.74 0.27
CA ALA A 250 13.12 -9.46 0.52
C ALA A 250 13.37 -9.08 1.98
N ASP A 251 12.60 -8.13 2.51
CA ASP A 251 12.76 -7.67 3.89
C ASP A 251 12.48 -8.79 4.91
N ILE A 252 11.44 -9.58 4.71
CA ILE A 252 11.08 -10.68 5.61
C ILE A 252 12.11 -11.81 5.55
N ALA A 253 12.48 -12.26 4.36
CA ALA A 253 13.45 -13.33 4.19
C ALA A 253 14.81 -12.94 4.79
N TYR A 254 15.24 -11.71 4.51
CA TYR A 254 16.48 -11.16 5.06
C TYR A 254 16.45 -11.06 6.59
N ASP A 255 15.36 -10.51 7.18
CA ASP A 255 15.23 -10.39 8.64
C ASP A 255 15.30 -11.75 9.35
N LEU A 256 14.62 -12.76 8.80
CA LEU A 256 14.63 -14.11 9.34
C LEU A 256 16.01 -14.79 9.26
N ALA A 257 16.69 -14.64 8.14
CA ALA A 257 18.00 -15.25 7.87
C ALA A 257 19.13 -14.57 8.65
N HIS A 258 19.18 -13.23 8.60
CA HIS A 258 20.22 -12.45 9.28
C HIS A 258 20.12 -12.56 10.80
N SER A 259 18.92 -12.51 11.35
CA SER A 259 18.69 -12.66 12.81
C SER A 259 18.86 -14.08 13.32
N LYS A 260 19.03 -15.10 12.45
CA LYS A 260 19.10 -16.51 12.82
C LYS A 260 17.87 -16.97 13.65
N THR A 261 16.73 -16.34 13.45
CA THR A 261 15.52 -16.62 14.23
C THR A 261 14.80 -17.87 13.70
N ALA A 262 14.67 -18.01 12.40
CA ALA A 262 14.10 -19.19 11.75
C ALA A 262 15.09 -20.36 11.72
N ASP A 263 14.58 -21.59 11.43
CA ASP A 263 15.40 -22.72 11.04
C ASP A 263 16.09 -22.40 9.71
N LEU A 264 17.39 -22.65 9.62
CA LEU A 264 18.21 -22.24 8.48
C LEU A 264 18.50 -23.44 7.54
N PRO A 265 18.58 -23.21 6.25
CA PRO A 265 18.43 -21.95 5.55
C PRO A 265 16.97 -21.48 5.48
N VAL A 266 16.73 -20.18 5.40
CA VAL A 266 15.42 -19.64 5.01
C VAL A 266 15.23 -19.91 3.51
N HIS A 267 14.14 -20.57 3.15
CA HIS A 267 13.85 -20.88 1.76
C HIS A 267 13.08 -19.74 1.09
N THR A 268 13.46 -19.36 -0.15
CA THR A 268 12.76 -18.32 -0.90
C THR A 268 12.37 -18.80 -2.29
N ILE A 269 11.20 -18.38 -2.76
CA ILE A 269 10.73 -18.67 -4.13
C ILE A 269 10.97 -17.42 -4.96
N THR A 270 12.13 -17.36 -5.62
CA THR A 270 12.63 -16.18 -6.33
C THR A 270 13.20 -16.50 -7.71
N ILE A 271 13.65 -17.72 -7.98
CA ILE A 271 14.23 -18.10 -9.26
C ILE A 271 13.16 -18.04 -10.37
N GLY A 272 13.46 -17.35 -11.45
CA GLY A 272 12.54 -17.13 -12.58
C GLY A 272 11.60 -15.95 -12.39
N HIS A 273 11.71 -15.23 -11.27
CA HIS A 273 10.93 -14.02 -10.99
C HIS A 273 11.82 -12.77 -11.03
N ALA A 274 11.32 -11.68 -11.63
CA ALA A 274 12.05 -10.43 -11.69
C ALA A 274 12.21 -9.81 -10.30
N ALA A 275 13.45 -9.45 -9.96
CA ALA A 275 13.74 -8.70 -8.75
C ALA A 275 13.12 -7.30 -8.83
N ASN A 276 12.96 -6.66 -7.67
CA ASN A 276 12.48 -5.28 -7.59
C ASN A 276 13.44 -4.32 -8.33
N GLY A 277 12.88 -3.44 -9.18
CA GLY A 277 13.65 -2.52 -10.02
C GLY A 277 14.47 -1.48 -9.24
N TYR A 278 14.09 -1.17 -7.99
CA TYR A 278 14.80 -0.20 -7.15
C TYR A 278 15.89 -0.85 -6.29
N PHE A 279 15.55 -1.97 -5.63
CA PHE A 279 16.41 -2.61 -4.64
C PHE A 279 17.25 -3.76 -5.20
N GLY A 280 16.89 -4.29 -6.37
CA GLY A 280 17.53 -5.49 -6.91
C GLY A 280 17.27 -6.74 -6.06
N GLY A 281 18.14 -7.74 -6.19
CA GLY A 281 18.05 -9.05 -5.52
C GLY A 281 18.98 -9.23 -4.32
N GLY A 282 19.77 -8.22 -3.93
CA GLY A 282 20.85 -8.35 -2.95
C GLY A 282 20.46 -8.90 -1.57
N ALA A 283 19.19 -8.69 -1.16
CA ALA A 283 18.68 -9.28 0.08
C ALA A 283 18.65 -10.82 0.03
N PHE A 284 18.35 -11.40 -1.15
CA PHE A 284 18.27 -12.85 -1.35
C PHE A 284 19.64 -13.55 -1.50
N GLU A 285 20.72 -12.76 -1.62
CA GLU A 285 22.10 -13.25 -1.70
C GLU A 285 22.73 -13.54 -0.33
N HIS A 286 21.96 -13.41 0.75
CA HIS A 286 22.42 -13.73 2.10
C HIS A 286 22.77 -15.23 2.20
N PRO A 287 23.93 -15.63 2.78
CA PRO A 287 24.39 -17.02 2.78
C PRO A 287 23.43 -18.00 3.45
N ARG A 288 22.57 -17.53 4.34
CA ARG A 288 21.54 -18.32 5.03
C ARG A 288 20.18 -18.31 4.31
N ILE A 289 20.14 -17.87 3.05
CA ILE A 289 18.96 -17.94 2.19
C ILE A 289 19.21 -18.92 1.07
N GLN A 290 18.28 -19.84 0.87
CA GLN A 290 18.29 -20.77 -0.26
C GLN A 290 17.16 -20.40 -1.23
N GLN A 291 17.54 -20.05 -2.45
CA GLN A 291 16.58 -19.65 -3.50
C GLN A 291 16.09 -20.86 -4.28
N HIS A 292 14.81 -20.84 -4.65
CA HIS A 292 14.12 -21.90 -5.36
C HIS A 292 13.24 -21.35 -6.49
N PRO A 293 12.89 -22.20 -7.48
CA PRO A 293 11.87 -21.90 -8.48
C PRO A 293 10.46 -21.97 -7.88
N SER A 294 9.44 -21.69 -8.70
CA SER A 294 8.04 -21.66 -8.28
C SER A 294 7.59 -22.94 -7.58
N ILE A 295 6.62 -22.79 -6.67
CA ILE A 295 5.93 -23.90 -6.03
C ILE A 295 4.99 -24.56 -7.04
N LYS A 296 5.04 -25.87 -7.15
CA LYS A 296 4.10 -26.68 -7.94
C LYS A 296 2.87 -27.07 -7.13
N SER A 297 3.09 -27.57 -5.91
CA SER A 297 2.02 -28.01 -4.99
C SER A 297 2.55 -28.11 -3.56
N VAL A 298 1.64 -28.27 -2.60
CA VAL A 298 1.97 -28.48 -1.18
C VAL A 298 1.31 -29.78 -0.70
N CYS A 299 2.05 -30.63 0.01
CA CYS A 299 1.50 -31.81 0.68
C CYS A 299 1.17 -31.47 2.14
N PRO A 300 -0.11 -31.40 2.53
CA PRO A 300 -0.50 -31.03 3.90
C PRO A 300 -0.05 -32.06 4.95
N LYS A 301 -0.11 -33.35 4.62
CA LYS A 301 0.21 -34.47 5.56
C LYS A 301 1.68 -34.48 5.96
N THR A 302 2.58 -34.34 5.00
CA THR A 302 4.03 -34.38 5.22
C THR A 302 4.65 -32.99 5.40
N ARG A 303 3.85 -31.94 5.30
CA ARG A 303 4.32 -30.55 5.32
C ARG A 303 5.42 -30.28 4.29
N THR A 304 5.28 -30.84 3.09
CA THR A 304 6.25 -30.77 2.01
C THR A 304 5.81 -29.78 0.95
N VAL A 305 6.71 -28.88 0.55
CA VAL A 305 6.54 -28.00 -0.60
C VAL A 305 7.25 -28.60 -1.81
N HIS A 306 6.51 -28.96 -2.85
CA HIS A 306 7.02 -29.46 -4.11
C HIS A 306 7.28 -28.32 -5.08
N LEU A 307 8.46 -28.29 -5.69
CA LEU A 307 8.94 -27.22 -6.58
C LEU A 307 8.78 -27.61 -8.05
N ALA A 308 8.79 -26.61 -8.93
CA ALA A 308 8.65 -26.78 -10.37
C ALA A 308 9.81 -27.55 -11.02
N ASP A 309 11.00 -27.59 -10.38
CA ASP A 309 12.18 -28.34 -10.82
C ASP A 309 12.19 -29.80 -10.35
N GLY A 310 11.13 -30.26 -9.70
CA GLY A 310 11.00 -31.62 -9.18
C GLY A 310 11.61 -31.82 -7.78
N LYS A 311 12.30 -30.85 -7.24
CA LYS A 311 12.81 -30.89 -5.86
C LYS A 311 11.69 -30.61 -4.84
N SER A 312 12.01 -30.80 -3.57
CA SER A 312 11.07 -30.59 -2.48
C SER A 312 11.74 -30.00 -1.24
N ILE A 313 10.99 -29.15 -0.52
CA ILE A 313 11.36 -28.65 0.80
C ILE A 313 10.50 -29.39 1.82
N LEU A 314 11.15 -30.15 2.71
CA LEU A 314 10.48 -31.01 3.67
C LEU A 314 10.22 -30.30 5.00
N ASN A 315 9.21 -30.77 5.75
CA ASN A 315 8.89 -30.32 7.11
C ASN A 315 8.73 -28.80 7.22
N VAL A 316 8.02 -28.18 6.27
CA VAL A 316 7.77 -26.74 6.26
C VAL A 316 6.75 -26.35 7.32
N ASP A 317 7.12 -25.48 8.24
CA ASP A 317 6.24 -24.96 9.29
C ASP A 317 5.37 -23.80 8.82
N SER A 318 5.93 -22.90 8.00
CA SER A 318 5.22 -21.70 7.55
C SER A 318 5.57 -21.31 6.12
N ILE A 319 4.56 -20.85 5.38
CA ILE A 319 4.71 -20.24 4.06
C ILE A 319 4.26 -18.77 4.16
N ILE A 320 5.14 -17.84 3.79
CA ILE A 320 4.91 -16.41 3.84
C ILE A 320 4.83 -15.86 2.42
N PHE A 321 3.68 -15.32 2.04
CA PHE A 321 3.47 -14.73 0.72
C PHE A 321 3.77 -13.23 0.71
N GLY A 322 4.85 -12.83 0.06
CA GLY A 322 5.18 -11.45 -0.28
C GLY A 322 4.78 -11.11 -1.72
N THR A 323 3.60 -11.54 -2.14
CA THR A 323 3.11 -11.55 -3.53
C THR A 323 2.25 -10.34 -3.90
N GLY A 324 2.24 -9.32 -3.04
CA GLY A 324 1.52 -8.07 -3.28
C GLY A 324 0.03 -8.16 -3.01
N TYR A 325 -0.73 -7.24 -3.59
CA TYR A 325 -2.12 -7.00 -3.23
C TYR A 325 -3.03 -7.01 -4.44
N THR A 326 -4.30 -7.22 -4.17
CA THR A 326 -5.38 -7.03 -5.13
C THR A 326 -5.98 -5.65 -4.95
N TRP A 327 -6.07 -4.88 -6.02
CA TRP A 327 -6.82 -3.64 -6.00
C TRP A 327 -8.32 -3.96 -6.06
N THR A 328 -9.07 -3.46 -5.08
CA THR A 328 -10.52 -3.64 -5.02
C THR A 328 -11.20 -2.34 -4.60
N MET A 329 -12.38 -2.09 -5.13
CA MET A 329 -13.27 -1.00 -4.74
C MET A 329 -14.72 -1.49 -4.83
N PRO A 330 -15.14 -2.42 -3.97
CA PRO A 330 -16.48 -2.99 -4.05
C PRO A 330 -17.58 -1.92 -3.88
N PHE A 331 -17.27 -0.82 -3.21
CA PHE A 331 -18.18 0.32 -3.02
C PHE A 331 -18.40 1.16 -4.30
N LEU A 332 -17.64 0.93 -5.36
CA LEU A 332 -17.79 1.59 -6.67
C LEU A 332 -18.04 0.54 -7.78
N PRO A 333 -19.19 -0.15 -7.77
CA PRO A 333 -19.43 -1.29 -8.67
C PRO A 333 -19.45 -0.91 -10.17
N ASN A 334 -19.66 0.36 -10.49
CA ASN A 334 -19.67 0.86 -11.86
C ASN A 334 -18.31 1.34 -12.36
N VAL A 335 -17.25 1.25 -11.54
CA VAL A 335 -15.88 1.56 -11.92
C VAL A 335 -15.10 0.27 -12.15
N GLU A 336 -14.64 0.10 -13.38
CA GLU A 336 -13.86 -1.09 -13.75
C GLU A 336 -12.53 -1.14 -13.00
N ILE A 337 -12.14 -2.35 -12.57
CA ILE A 337 -10.77 -2.67 -12.18
C ILE A 337 -10.26 -3.73 -13.15
N ARG A 338 -9.25 -3.40 -13.92
CA ARG A 338 -8.65 -4.27 -14.91
C ARG A 338 -7.14 -4.34 -14.71
N ASN A 339 -6.58 -5.55 -14.80
CA ASN A 339 -5.14 -5.77 -14.66
C ASN A 339 -4.52 -5.13 -13.39
N ASN A 340 -5.28 -5.16 -12.29
CA ASN A 340 -4.93 -4.57 -11.01
C ASN A 340 -4.68 -3.05 -11.06
N ARG A 341 -5.42 -2.33 -11.88
CA ARG A 341 -5.49 -0.87 -11.95
C ARG A 341 -6.92 -0.39 -12.24
N VAL A 342 -7.16 0.89 -12.03
CA VAL A 342 -8.38 1.58 -12.46
C VAL A 342 -8.11 2.19 -13.85
N PRO A 343 -8.79 1.74 -14.92
CA PRO A 343 -8.68 2.37 -16.24
C PRO A 343 -9.39 3.72 -16.29
N GLU A 344 -9.15 4.46 -17.37
CA GLU A 344 -9.79 5.76 -17.64
C GLU A 344 -9.53 6.82 -16.54
N LEU A 345 -8.37 6.76 -15.89
CA LEU A 345 -7.89 7.79 -14.97
C LEU A 345 -6.84 8.67 -15.64
N TYR A 346 -7.24 9.85 -16.10
CA TYR A 346 -6.31 10.84 -16.64
C TYR A 346 -5.38 11.34 -15.53
N GLN A 347 -4.07 11.30 -15.78
CA GLN A 347 -3.01 11.59 -14.79
C GLN A 347 -3.18 10.81 -13.47
N HIS A 348 -3.81 9.62 -13.52
CA HIS A 348 -4.16 8.81 -12.36
C HIS A 348 -5.07 9.51 -11.34
N VAL A 349 -5.76 10.58 -11.72
CA VAL A 349 -6.59 11.42 -10.84
C VAL A 349 -8.02 11.52 -11.35
N VAL A 350 -8.23 11.97 -12.58
CA VAL A 350 -9.55 12.36 -13.08
C VAL A 350 -10.21 11.20 -13.81
N TYR A 351 -11.36 10.74 -13.31
CA TYR A 351 -12.12 9.70 -14.01
C TYR A 351 -12.76 10.30 -15.25
N GLN A 352 -12.37 9.82 -16.43
CA GLN A 352 -12.69 10.45 -17.72
C GLN A 352 -14.19 10.46 -18.03
N ARG A 353 -14.96 9.47 -17.54
CA ARG A 353 -16.42 9.42 -17.73
C ARG A 353 -17.18 10.39 -16.85
N ASP A 354 -16.67 10.71 -15.65
CA ASP A 354 -17.26 11.66 -14.72
C ASP A 354 -16.19 12.37 -13.89
N PRO A 355 -15.78 13.60 -14.24
CA PRO A 355 -14.77 14.35 -13.49
C PRO A 355 -15.23 14.88 -12.12
N THR A 356 -16.39 14.42 -11.60
CA THR A 356 -16.76 14.54 -10.18
C THR A 356 -16.33 13.34 -9.35
N LEU A 357 -15.75 12.31 -9.99
CA LEU A 357 -15.09 11.19 -9.35
C LEU A 357 -13.58 11.32 -9.59
N LEU A 358 -12.84 11.52 -8.51
CA LEU A 358 -11.39 11.72 -8.57
C LEU A 358 -10.67 10.74 -7.64
N PHE A 359 -9.41 10.48 -7.95
CA PHE A 359 -8.59 9.55 -7.20
C PHE A 359 -7.32 10.22 -6.71
N VAL A 360 -6.92 9.93 -5.48
CA VAL A 360 -5.62 10.31 -4.91
C VAL A 360 -4.94 9.06 -4.40
N GLY A 361 -3.78 8.75 -4.96
CA GLY A 361 -3.04 7.54 -4.63
C GLY A 361 -3.29 6.35 -5.57
N ALA A 362 -3.89 6.58 -6.75
CA ALA A 362 -4.06 5.55 -7.79
C ALA A 362 -2.75 5.29 -8.57
N VAL A 363 -1.64 5.22 -7.87
CA VAL A 363 -0.27 5.06 -8.42
C VAL A 363 0.51 4.01 -7.65
N GLY A 364 1.50 3.42 -8.32
CA GLY A 364 2.46 2.50 -7.70
C GLY A 364 3.48 3.22 -6.80
N ALA A 365 4.50 2.48 -6.37
CA ALA A 365 5.57 2.98 -5.51
C ALA A 365 6.41 4.08 -6.19
N GLY A 366 7.07 4.93 -5.39
CA GLY A 366 7.95 6.01 -5.84
C GLY A 366 8.01 7.15 -4.83
N LEU A 367 7.98 8.39 -5.30
CA LEU A 367 7.87 9.61 -4.48
C LEU A 367 6.43 9.78 -3.93
N THR A 368 5.93 8.78 -3.23
CA THR A 368 4.51 8.47 -3.07
C THR A 368 3.72 9.61 -2.44
N PHE A 369 4.18 10.17 -1.30
CA PHE A 369 3.44 11.23 -0.61
C PHE A 369 3.45 12.53 -1.41
N LYS A 370 4.58 12.86 -2.06
CA LYS A 370 4.61 14.02 -2.96
C LYS A 370 3.65 13.86 -4.14
N ILE A 371 3.58 12.66 -4.73
CA ILE A 371 2.61 12.39 -5.80
C ILE A 371 1.18 12.58 -5.28
N PHE A 372 0.86 12.12 -4.07
CA PHE A 372 -0.46 12.31 -3.47
C PHE A 372 -0.81 13.79 -3.30
N GLU A 373 0.18 14.62 -2.92
CA GLU A 373 -0.02 16.07 -2.81
C GLU A 373 -0.38 16.71 -4.17
N TRP A 374 0.39 16.39 -5.22
CA TRP A 374 0.09 16.91 -6.56
C TRP A 374 -1.27 16.45 -7.06
N GLN A 375 -1.60 15.19 -6.84
CA GLN A 375 -2.91 14.63 -7.19
C GLN A 375 -4.04 15.29 -6.39
N ALA A 376 -3.87 15.49 -5.09
CA ALA A 376 -4.85 16.11 -4.23
C ALA A 376 -5.13 17.56 -4.63
N VAL A 377 -4.08 18.34 -4.96
CA VAL A 377 -4.22 19.71 -5.42
C VAL A 377 -4.91 19.76 -6.78
N LEU A 378 -4.54 18.88 -7.72
CA LEU A 378 -5.26 18.81 -9.00
C LEU A 378 -6.74 18.46 -8.78
N ALA A 379 -7.03 17.46 -7.96
CA ALA A 379 -8.42 17.07 -7.65
C ALA A 379 -9.21 18.22 -7.04
N ALA A 380 -8.65 18.91 -6.04
CA ALA A 380 -9.30 20.06 -5.40
C ALA A 380 -9.61 21.18 -6.41
N ARG A 381 -8.67 21.49 -7.29
CA ARG A 381 -8.86 22.54 -8.30
C ARG A 381 -9.79 22.16 -9.43
N VAL A 382 -9.83 20.91 -9.83
CA VAL A 382 -10.86 20.40 -10.76
C VAL A 382 -12.25 20.62 -10.17
N LEU A 383 -12.44 20.27 -8.91
CA LEU A 383 -13.73 20.46 -8.22
C LEU A 383 -14.07 21.95 -7.96
N ALA A 384 -13.06 22.77 -7.72
CA ALA A 384 -13.23 24.23 -7.58
C ALA A 384 -13.47 24.97 -8.92
N GLY A 385 -13.35 24.25 -10.06
CA GLY A 385 -13.47 24.85 -11.38
C GLY A 385 -12.27 25.72 -11.79
N ARG A 386 -11.09 25.48 -11.22
CA ARG A 386 -9.85 26.25 -11.43
C ARG A 386 -8.77 25.50 -12.20
N ALA A 387 -8.97 24.20 -12.47
CA ALA A 387 -8.01 23.41 -13.23
C ALA A 387 -8.24 23.53 -14.74
N ASN A 388 -7.16 23.45 -15.51
CA ASN A 388 -7.19 23.48 -16.97
C ASN A 388 -7.17 22.06 -17.55
N LEU A 389 -8.29 21.33 -17.43
CA LEU A 389 -8.40 19.99 -17.98
C LEU A 389 -8.51 20.04 -19.52
N PRO A 390 -7.81 19.14 -20.25
CA PRO A 390 -7.98 18.99 -21.69
C PRO A 390 -9.32 18.31 -22.03
N SER A 391 -9.63 18.22 -23.32
CA SER A 391 -10.82 17.47 -23.77
C SER A 391 -10.71 15.97 -23.45
N VAL A 392 -11.84 15.27 -23.43
CA VAL A 392 -11.89 13.82 -23.16
C VAL A 392 -11.06 13.04 -24.18
N GLU A 393 -11.02 13.48 -25.43
CA GLU A 393 -10.23 12.86 -26.50
C GLU A 393 -8.73 12.91 -26.16
N VAL A 394 -8.23 14.05 -25.71
CA VAL A 394 -6.82 14.21 -25.28
C VAL A 394 -6.52 13.35 -24.04
N MET A 395 -7.46 13.22 -23.12
CA MET A 395 -7.29 12.34 -21.94
C MET A 395 -7.19 10.87 -22.36
N LYS A 396 -8.00 10.43 -23.33
CA LYS A 396 -7.95 9.08 -23.89
C LYS A 396 -6.64 8.81 -24.63
N GLU A 397 -6.18 9.74 -25.45
CA GLU A 397 -4.90 9.62 -26.14
C GLU A 397 -3.73 9.50 -25.15
N TRP A 398 -3.76 10.22 -24.04
CA TRP A 398 -2.75 10.11 -22.98
C TRP A 398 -2.73 8.68 -22.40
N GLU A 399 -3.89 8.11 -22.10
CA GLU A 399 -3.98 6.74 -21.58
C GLU A 399 -3.48 5.71 -22.61
N GLU A 400 -3.90 5.81 -23.87
CA GLU A 400 -3.46 4.94 -24.95
C GLU A 400 -1.94 4.98 -25.17
N LYS A 401 -1.34 6.17 -25.20
CA LYS A 401 0.09 6.35 -25.30
C LYS A 401 0.82 5.69 -24.12
N ARG A 402 0.29 5.83 -22.92
CA ARG A 402 0.87 5.25 -21.72
C ARG A 402 0.73 3.72 -21.69
N ILE A 403 -0.41 3.17 -22.12
CA ILE A 403 -0.60 1.72 -22.29
C ILE A 403 0.41 1.17 -23.32
N LYS A 404 0.59 1.85 -24.44
CA LYS A 404 1.57 1.45 -25.46
C LYS A 404 3.00 1.45 -24.91
N ALA A 405 3.36 2.41 -24.08
CA ALA A 405 4.71 2.56 -23.54
C ALA A 405 5.00 1.61 -22.36
N ARG A 406 4.02 1.33 -21.50
CA ARG A 406 4.20 0.67 -20.20
C ARG A 406 3.38 -0.60 -19.99
N GLY A 407 2.46 -0.91 -20.91
CA GLY A 407 1.48 -2.00 -20.80
C GLY A 407 0.27 -1.63 -19.96
N ASP A 408 -0.82 -2.41 -20.11
CA ASP A 408 -2.08 -2.22 -19.41
C ASP A 408 -2.10 -3.04 -18.09
N GLY A 409 -1.36 -2.59 -17.09
CA GLY A 409 -1.26 -3.27 -15.80
C GLY A 409 -0.51 -2.46 -14.76
N VAL A 410 0.11 -3.13 -13.79
CA VAL A 410 0.80 -2.47 -12.67
C VAL A 410 1.87 -1.47 -13.13
N LYS A 411 2.59 -1.74 -14.21
CA LYS A 411 3.59 -0.82 -14.76
C LYS A 411 2.98 0.50 -15.27
N PHE A 412 1.71 0.49 -15.70
CA PHE A 412 0.99 1.69 -16.07
C PHE A 412 0.93 2.70 -14.92
N THR A 413 0.76 2.21 -13.68
CA THR A 413 0.62 3.05 -12.49
C THR A 413 1.93 3.60 -11.94
N LEU A 414 3.09 3.12 -12.43
CA LEU A 414 4.41 3.59 -11.98
C LEU A 414 4.74 4.94 -12.62
N VAL A 415 5.04 5.94 -11.82
CA VAL A 415 5.53 7.24 -12.30
C VAL A 415 7.03 7.19 -12.61
N PHE A 416 7.80 6.38 -11.90
CA PHE A 416 9.23 6.19 -12.17
C PHE A 416 9.50 5.72 -13.61
N PRO A 417 10.56 6.20 -14.28
CA PRO A 417 11.51 7.23 -13.82
C PRO A 417 11.06 8.67 -14.12
N ASP A 418 9.91 8.88 -14.75
CA ASP A 418 9.48 10.13 -15.37
C ASP A 418 8.84 11.10 -14.34
N PHE A 419 9.44 11.18 -13.14
CA PHE A 419 8.88 12.01 -12.05
C PHE A 419 8.80 13.49 -12.44
N GLU A 420 9.87 14.08 -12.98
CA GLU A 420 9.91 15.51 -13.34
C GLU A 420 8.80 15.88 -14.32
N GLU A 421 8.62 15.08 -15.37
CA GLU A 421 7.56 15.27 -16.36
C GLU A 421 6.17 15.19 -15.71
N TYR A 422 5.92 14.13 -14.94
CA TYR A 422 4.63 13.92 -14.28
C TYR A 422 4.28 15.06 -13.30
N PHE A 423 5.23 15.46 -12.44
CA PHE A 423 5.01 16.51 -11.47
C PHE A 423 4.72 17.85 -12.12
N GLU A 424 5.47 18.20 -13.19
CA GLU A 424 5.26 19.47 -13.90
C GLU A 424 3.98 19.46 -14.74
N ASP A 425 3.58 18.33 -15.32
CA ASP A 425 2.31 18.19 -16.02
C ASP A 425 1.14 18.37 -15.06
N VAL A 426 1.13 17.66 -13.93
CA VAL A 426 0.06 17.79 -12.91
C VAL A 426 0.04 19.22 -12.34
N ARG A 427 1.19 19.83 -12.05
CA ARG A 427 1.27 21.21 -11.59
C ARG A 427 0.69 22.21 -12.60
N ARG A 428 1.00 22.03 -13.88
CA ARG A 428 0.49 22.88 -14.97
C ARG A 428 -1.04 22.76 -15.13
N LEU A 429 -1.56 21.53 -15.05
CA LEU A 429 -3.00 21.26 -15.08
C LEU A 429 -3.72 21.88 -13.88
N ALA A 430 -3.13 21.76 -12.69
CA ALA A 430 -3.67 22.36 -11.47
C ALA A 430 -3.66 23.90 -11.53
N GLY A 431 -2.65 24.48 -12.17
CA GLY A 431 -2.43 25.94 -12.18
C GLY A 431 -1.88 26.46 -10.84
N GLU A 432 -1.68 27.76 -10.75
CA GLU A 432 -1.21 28.43 -9.52
C GLU A 432 -2.38 28.85 -8.62
N PRO A 433 -2.16 29.01 -7.30
CA PRO A 433 -3.15 29.59 -6.39
C PRO A 433 -3.52 31.01 -6.82
N GLU A 434 -4.81 31.32 -6.80
CA GLU A 434 -5.32 32.67 -7.08
C GLU A 434 -5.56 33.42 -5.79
N ASN A 435 -5.03 34.65 -5.67
CA ASN A 435 -5.21 35.51 -4.50
C ASN A 435 -4.91 34.82 -3.14
N GLY A 436 -3.93 33.93 -3.12
CA GLY A 436 -3.56 33.15 -1.93
C GLY A 436 -4.57 32.06 -1.54
N VAL A 437 -5.51 31.72 -2.42
CA VAL A 437 -6.49 30.64 -2.21
C VAL A 437 -6.04 29.38 -2.95
N GLY A 438 -6.00 28.26 -2.25
CA GLY A 438 -5.53 26.97 -2.74
C GLY A 438 -4.10 26.65 -2.35
N ARG A 439 -3.80 25.36 -2.22
CA ARG A 439 -2.47 24.87 -1.87
C ARG A 439 -1.49 25.08 -3.03
N ARG A 440 -0.33 25.66 -2.73
CA ARG A 440 0.72 25.88 -3.73
C ARG A 440 1.55 24.63 -3.96
N LEU A 441 1.78 24.29 -5.24
CA LEU A 441 2.72 23.26 -5.65
C LEU A 441 4.05 23.88 -6.08
N PRO A 442 5.18 23.55 -5.46
CA PRO A 442 6.49 23.99 -5.94
C PRO A 442 6.84 23.29 -7.26
N LYS A 443 7.82 23.84 -7.98
CA LYS A 443 8.43 23.13 -9.11
C LYS A 443 9.12 21.85 -8.62
N PHE A 444 9.19 20.85 -9.51
CA PHE A 444 9.91 19.61 -9.19
C PHE A 444 11.37 19.91 -8.80
N GLN A 445 11.82 19.31 -7.72
CA GLN A 445 13.20 19.44 -7.25
C GLN A 445 13.95 18.13 -7.48
N ARG A 446 14.99 18.17 -8.27
CA ARG A 446 15.82 16.99 -8.59
C ARG A 446 16.46 16.36 -7.36
N GLU A 447 16.57 17.12 -6.28
CA GLU A 447 17.02 16.64 -4.98
C GLU A 447 16.11 15.54 -4.43
N TRP A 448 14.80 15.61 -4.63
CA TRP A 448 13.87 14.57 -4.20
C TRP A 448 14.15 13.23 -4.89
N PHE A 449 14.44 13.29 -6.20
CA PHE A 449 14.77 12.09 -6.95
C PHE A 449 16.15 11.55 -6.56
N ARG A 450 17.12 12.44 -6.33
CA ARG A 450 18.44 12.03 -5.85
C ARG A 450 18.32 11.33 -4.49
N ALA A 451 17.68 11.95 -3.49
CA ALA A 451 17.49 11.36 -2.17
C ALA A 451 16.72 10.03 -2.23
N PHE A 452 15.74 9.92 -3.14
CA PHE A 452 15.05 8.65 -3.39
C PHE A 452 16.02 7.55 -3.85
N MET A 453 16.87 7.83 -4.81
CA MET A 453 17.86 6.86 -5.32
C MET A 453 18.96 6.57 -4.29
N ASP A 454 19.49 7.59 -3.62
CA ASP A 454 20.53 7.45 -2.59
C ASP A 454 20.06 6.58 -1.41
N GLY A 455 18.81 6.74 -0.98
CA GLY A 455 18.21 5.89 0.05
C GLY A 455 18.14 4.41 -0.39
N HIS A 456 17.86 4.14 -1.67
CA HIS A 456 17.88 2.77 -2.18
C HIS A 456 19.30 2.19 -2.23
N GLU A 457 20.29 2.98 -2.67
CA GLU A 457 21.70 2.54 -2.67
C GLU A 457 22.18 2.26 -1.24
N LEU A 458 21.82 3.11 -0.27
CA LEU A 458 22.17 2.90 1.14
C LEU A 458 21.65 1.55 1.69
N ARG A 459 20.44 1.13 1.27
CA ARG A 459 19.91 -0.19 1.62
C ARG A 459 20.66 -1.33 0.93
N LYS A 460 21.01 -1.17 -0.35
CA LYS A 460 21.82 -2.16 -1.07
C LYS A 460 23.20 -2.31 -0.43
N ASP A 461 23.83 -1.21 -0.01
CA ASP A 461 25.11 -1.22 0.69
C ASP A 461 25.02 -1.94 2.04
N MET A 462 23.95 -1.71 2.77
CA MET A 462 23.68 -2.46 4.01
C MET A 462 23.62 -3.98 3.73
N TRP A 463 22.85 -4.42 2.73
CA TRP A 463 22.78 -5.85 2.40
C TRP A 463 24.14 -6.40 1.94
N ARG A 464 24.89 -5.68 1.10
CA ARG A 464 26.23 -6.11 0.66
C ARG A 464 27.19 -6.30 1.84
N ARG A 465 27.22 -5.32 2.75
CA ARG A 465 28.07 -5.37 3.95
C ARG A 465 27.68 -6.53 4.88
N LEU A 466 26.42 -6.62 5.24
CA LEU A 466 25.95 -7.63 6.18
C LEU A 466 25.98 -9.05 5.61
N ASN A 467 25.79 -9.21 4.29
CA ASN A 467 25.97 -10.50 3.61
C ASN A 467 27.44 -10.94 3.64
N LYS A 468 28.38 -10.01 3.49
CA LYS A 468 29.81 -10.30 3.61
C LYS A 468 30.18 -10.75 5.03
N GLU A 469 29.73 -10.01 6.03
CA GLU A 469 29.93 -10.36 7.45
C GLU A 469 29.36 -11.76 7.77
N ALA A 470 28.17 -12.06 7.28
CA ALA A 470 27.55 -13.36 7.49
C ALA A 470 28.32 -14.52 6.81
N ARG A 471 28.92 -14.32 5.63
CA ARG A 471 29.79 -15.32 4.96
C ARG A 471 31.04 -15.57 5.79
N GLU A 472 31.70 -14.52 6.26
CA GLU A 472 32.89 -14.61 7.10
C GLU A 472 32.62 -15.37 8.41
N GLU A 473 31.46 -15.13 9.04
CA GLU A 473 31.03 -15.90 10.22
C GLU A 473 30.87 -17.41 9.91
N GLU A 474 30.26 -17.76 8.79
CA GLU A 474 30.07 -19.16 8.41
C GLU A 474 31.37 -19.88 8.09
N GLU A 475 32.28 -19.23 7.36
CA GLU A 475 33.61 -19.76 7.10
C GLU A 475 34.41 -20.02 8.39
N GLN A 476 34.35 -19.09 9.35
CA GLN A 476 35.00 -19.26 10.65
C GLN A 476 34.40 -20.42 11.44
N ARG A 477 33.09 -20.59 11.42
CA ARG A 477 32.38 -21.69 12.07
C ARG A 477 32.76 -23.04 11.47
N GLU A 478 32.85 -23.12 10.15
CA GLU A 478 33.27 -24.34 9.46
C GLU A 478 34.72 -24.73 9.79
N LYS A 479 35.63 -23.74 9.74
CA LYS A 479 37.03 -23.94 10.13
C LYS A 479 37.18 -24.39 11.59
N GLY A 480 36.36 -23.82 12.50
CA GLY A 480 36.30 -24.21 13.90
C GLY A 480 35.80 -25.66 14.11
N ALA A 481 34.74 -26.02 13.36
CA ALA A 481 34.17 -27.36 13.42
C ALA A 481 35.12 -28.44 12.87
N VAL A 482 35.92 -28.15 11.85
CA VAL A 482 36.96 -29.03 11.31
C VAL A 482 38.09 -29.21 12.34
N LYS A 483 38.56 -28.14 12.99
CA LYS A 483 39.59 -28.21 14.04
C LYS A 483 39.13 -29.00 15.28
N ALA A 484 37.85 -28.99 15.62
CA ALA A 484 37.31 -29.75 16.76
C ALA A 484 37.10 -31.22 16.47
N LYS A 485 37.17 -31.66 15.22
CA LYS A 485 37.06 -33.06 14.77
C LYS A 485 38.42 -33.73 14.51
N LEU A 486 39.50 -32.94 14.47
CA LEU A 486 40.91 -33.40 14.43
C LEU A 486 41.49 -33.42 15.83
#